data_89eff5e20a5ff7a58c454f3251ac2d9a
#
_entry.id   89eff5e20a5ff7a58c454f3251ac2d9a
#
_cell.length_a   1.000
_cell.length_b   1.000
_cell.length_c   1.000
_cell.angle_alpha   90.00
_cell.angle_beta   90.00
_cell.angle_gamma   90.00
#
_symmetry.space_group_name_H-M   'P 1'
#
loop_
_entity.id
_entity.type
_entity.pdbx_description
1 polymer ?
#
loop_
_entity_poly.entity_id
_entity_poly.type
_entity_poly.pdbx_seq_one_letter_code
_entity_poly.pdbx_strand_id
1 'polypeptide(L)'
;FFKSKGNVDSDVVLSVCGESGRTVEWLVDCYGVQLQLVKGFLYPGHTVLRMHAPPSRTGAELIASLVTACERAGIDILTNAQVTKLFSTAGGMIRGVEISRPNNSRELIGCEALILACNGYGGSPKMVEEFIPEIANAIFAGHDGNQGDAVLWGRKLGAEIRDMGAYQ
;
A
#
# COMPACT_ATOMS: atom_id res chain seq x y z
N PHE A 1 -13.06 -14.85 -5.08
CA PHE A 1 -13.98 -14.71 -6.23
C PHE A 1 -15.44 -14.65 -5.80
N PHE A 2 -15.93 -15.64 -5.05
CA PHE A 2 -17.32 -15.65 -4.57
C PHE A 2 -17.69 -14.48 -3.65
N LYS A 3 -16.76 -14.03 -2.83
CA LYS A 3 -17.00 -12.92 -1.89
C LYS A 3 -17.07 -11.55 -2.55
N SER A 4 -16.27 -11.33 -3.57
CA SER A 4 -16.33 -10.12 -4.40
C SER A 4 -17.49 -10.12 -5.39
N LYS A 5 -18.35 -11.18 -5.38
CA LYS A 5 -19.47 -11.34 -6.31
C LYS A 5 -19.10 -11.22 -7.79
N GLY A 6 -17.85 -11.58 -8.12
CA GLY A 6 -17.33 -11.47 -9.48
C GLY A 6 -16.91 -10.06 -9.92
N ASN A 7 -16.97 -9.06 -9.03
CA ASN A 7 -16.64 -7.67 -9.35
C ASN A 7 -15.13 -7.37 -9.17
N VAL A 8 -14.27 -8.30 -9.58
CA VAL A 8 -12.80 -8.12 -9.50
C VAL A 8 -12.17 -8.65 -10.78
N ASP A 9 -11.05 -8.07 -11.15
CA ASP A 9 -10.20 -8.57 -12.22
C ASP A 9 -9.58 -9.92 -11.82
N SER A 10 -9.97 -10.99 -12.54
CA SER A 10 -9.54 -12.35 -12.22
C SER A 10 -8.03 -12.55 -12.37
N ASP A 11 -7.41 -11.88 -13.33
CA ASP A 11 -5.98 -12.04 -13.61
C ASP A 11 -5.15 -11.38 -12.52
N VAL A 12 -5.59 -10.22 -12.04
CA VAL A 12 -4.98 -9.54 -10.90
C VAL A 12 -5.11 -10.39 -9.64
N VAL A 13 -6.30 -10.94 -9.35
CA VAL A 13 -6.51 -11.81 -8.19
C VAL A 13 -5.65 -13.06 -8.26
N LEU A 14 -5.58 -13.73 -9.41
CA LEU A 14 -4.76 -14.93 -9.59
C LEU A 14 -3.27 -14.62 -9.41
N SER A 15 -2.79 -13.50 -9.96
CA SER A 15 -1.42 -13.05 -9.80
C SER A 15 -1.07 -12.77 -8.34
N VAL A 16 -1.87 -11.96 -7.65
CA VAL A 16 -1.62 -11.62 -6.23
C VAL A 16 -1.71 -12.85 -5.33
N CYS A 17 -2.72 -13.70 -5.51
CA CYS A 17 -2.85 -14.92 -4.71
C CYS A 17 -1.74 -15.94 -5.00
N GLY A 18 -1.32 -16.04 -6.26
CA GLY A 18 -0.23 -16.95 -6.67
C GLY A 18 1.12 -16.56 -6.08
N GLU A 19 1.39 -15.27 -5.98
CA GLU A 19 2.68 -14.76 -5.47
C GLU A 19 2.69 -14.54 -3.95
N SER A 20 1.54 -14.56 -3.28
CA SER A 20 1.46 -14.22 -1.85
C SER A 20 2.31 -15.15 -0.96
N GLY A 21 2.31 -16.46 -1.22
CA GLY A 21 3.14 -17.42 -0.48
C GLY A 21 4.63 -17.14 -0.68
N ARG A 22 5.05 -17.02 -1.93
CA ARG A 22 6.44 -16.70 -2.30
C ARG A 22 6.92 -15.38 -1.70
N THR A 23 6.04 -14.39 -1.61
CA THR A 23 6.37 -13.09 -0.98
C THR A 23 6.67 -13.25 0.51
N VAL A 24 5.89 -14.07 1.23
CA VAL A 24 6.16 -14.38 2.65
C VAL A 24 7.49 -15.12 2.80
N GLU A 25 7.72 -16.17 2.00
CA GLU A 25 8.98 -16.91 1.99
C GLU A 25 10.18 -16.02 1.68
N TRP A 26 10.07 -15.17 0.66
CA TRP A 26 11.10 -14.20 0.30
C TRP A 26 11.43 -13.21 1.43
N LEU A 27 10.43 -12.69 2.14
CA LEU A 27 10.66 -11.82 3.30
C LEU A 27 11.40 -12.55 4.43
N VAL A 28 11.05 -13.81 4.68
CA VAL A 28 11.69 -14.62 5.73
C VAL A 28 13.11 -15.01 5.32
N ASP A 29 13.26 -15.62 4.14
CA ASP A 29 14.50 -16.27 3.73
C ASP A 29 15.56 -15.25 3.29
N CYS A 30 15.18 -14.20 2.59
CA CYS A 30 16.12 -13.23 2.07
C CYS A 30 16.39 -12.05 3.02
N TYR A 31 15.40 -11.66 3.81
CA TYR A 31 15.49 -10.47 4.66
C TYR A 31 15.39 -10.75 6.16
N GLY A 32 15.14 -11.98 6.55
CA GLY A 32 15.10 -12.39 7.96
C GLY A 32 13.91 -11.82 8.73
N VAL A 33 12.85 -11.42 8.03
CA VAL A 33 11.62 -10.95 8.68
C VAL A 33 10.97 -12.12 9.41
N GLN A 34 10.77 -11.97 10.72
CA GLN A 34 10.20 -13.04 11.54
C GLN A 34 8.70 -13.13 11.33
N LEU A 35 8.27 -14.07 10.50
CA LEU A 35 6.85 -14.36 10.26
C LEU A 35 6.52 -15.79 10.62
N GLN A 36 5.39 -15.98 11.28
CA GLN A 36 4.87 -17.29 11.63
C GLN A 36 3.38 -17.40 11.34
N LEU A 37 2.94 -18.59 10.98
CA LEU A 37 1.51 -18.85 10.76
C LEU A 37 0.73 -18.63 12.06
N VAL A 38 -0.28 -17.78 12.02
CA VAL A 38 -1.19 -17.53 13.14
C VAL A 38 -2.12 -18.71 13.30
N LYS A 39 -1.89 -19.49 14.35
CA LYS A 39 -2.70 -20.66 14.72
C LYS A 39 -3.81 -20.26 15.70
N GLY A 40 -4.93 -20.99 15.66
CA GLY A 40 -6.04 -20.79 16.59
C GLY A 40 -7.06 -19.71 16.18
N PHE A 41 -6.85 -19.03 15.05
CA PHE A 41 -7.81 -18.09 14.51
C PHE A 41 -7.93 -18.26 12.98
N LEU A 42 -9.13 -18.57 12.53
CA LEU A 42 -9.47 -18.60 11.11
C LEU A 42 -10.23 -17.32 10.77
N TYR A 43 -9.63 -16.46 9.96
CA TYR A 43 -10.24 -15.21 9.57
C TYR A 43 -11.57 -15.46 8.82
N PRO A 44 -12.63 -14.68 9.07
CA PRO A 44 -13.90 -14.83 8.38
C PRO A 44 -13.72 -14.90 6.85
N GLY A 45 -14.19 -16.00 6.30
CA GLY A 45 -14.09 -16.26 4.85
C GLY A 45 -12.83 -16.95 4.37
N HIS A 46 -11.88 -17.22 5.23
CA HIS A 46 -10.81 -18.13 4.90
C HIS A 46 -11.25 -19.59 5.08
N THR A 47 -10.81 -20.46 4.19
CA THR A 47 -11.05 -21.91 4.27
C THR A 47 -9.91 -22.65 4.97
N VAL A 48 -8.75 -22.01 5.07
CA VAL A 48 -7.55 -22.53 5.74
C VAL A 48 -6.83 -21.42 6.48
N LEU A 49 -6.02 -21.76 7.46
CA LEU A 49 -5.14 -20.81 8.14
C LEU A 49 -4.09 -20.32 7.14
N ARG A 50 -4.00 -19.01 6.93
CA ARG A 50 -3.05 -18.38 6.01
C ARG A 50 -2.49 -17.05 6.50
N MET A 51 -2.97 -16.56 7.65
CA MET A 51 -2.44 -15.33 8.23
C MET A 51 -1.05 -15.58 8.79
N HIS A 52 -0.11 -14.73 8.42
CA HIS A 52 1.23 -14.71 8.98
C HIS A 52 1.44 -13.39 9.73
N ALA A 53 2.11 -13.47 10.84
CA ALA A 53 2.40 -12.32 11.68
C ALA A 53 3.75 -12.51 12.40
N PRO A 54 4.39 -11.43 12.84
CA PRO A 54 5.53 -11.53 13.74
C PRO A 54 5.10 -12.13 15.10
N PRO A 55 6.04 -12.58 15.93
CA PRO A 55 5.74 -13.20 17.23
C PRO A 55 4.81 -12.39 18.13
N SER A 56 4.98 -11.08 18.21
CA SER A 56 4.09 -10.19 18.99
C SER A 56 2.71 -9.96 18.35
N ARG A 57 2.54 -10.35 17.09
CA ARG A 57 1.34 -10.08 16.27
C ARG A 57 1.00 -8.59 16.15
N THR A 58 2.02 -7.72 16.18
CA THR A 58 1.86 -6.26 16.07
C THR A 58 2.44 -5.74 14.76
N GLY A 59 1.81 -4.70 14.20
CA GLY A 59 2.36 -3.98 13.05
C GLY A 59 3.69 -3.28 13.39
N ALA A 60 3.87 -2.87 14.64
CA ALA A 60 5.10 -2.24 15.10
C ALA A 60 6.32 -3.16 14.93
N GLU A 61 6.22 -4.44 15.33
CA GLU A 61 7.30 -5.42 15.15
C GLU A 61 7.55 -5.69 13.67
N LEU A 62 6.50 -5.82 12.88
CA LEU A 62 6.64 -6.01 11.42
C LEU A 62 7.39 -4.84 10.79
N ILE A 63 6.99 -3.61 11.08
CA ILE A 63 7.64 -2.41 10.53
C ILE A 63 9.10 -2.33 11.00
N ALA A 64 9.40 -2.59 12.27
CA ALA A 64 10.78 -2.59 12.77
C ALA A 64 11.65 -3.62 12.03
N SER A 65 11.12 -4.82 11.76
CA SER A 65 11.82 -5.84 10.98
C SER A 65 12.08 -5.40 9.54
N LEU A 66 11.09 -4.78 8.89
CA LEU A 66 11.22 -4.27 7.52
C LEU A 66 12.21 -3.10 7.43
N VAL A 67 12.18 -2.17 8.38
CA VAL A 67 13.16 -1.06 8.48
C VAL A 67 14.58 -1.62 8.60
N THR A 68 14.78 -2.59 9.50
CA THR A 68 16.09 -3.25 9.65
C THR A 68 16.53 -3.93 8.35
N ALA A 69 15.61 -4.55 7.62
CA ALA A 69 15.92 -5.18 6.33
C ALA A 69 16.34 -4.13 5.29
N CYS A 70 15.65 -3.00 5.23
CA CYS A 70 16.01 -1.88 4.34
C CYS A 70 17.40 -1.31 4.67
N GLU A 71 17.70 -1.08 5.95
CA GLU A 71 18.99 -0.60 6.41
C GLU A 71 20.14 -1.55 6.01
N ARG A 72 19.95 -2.86 6.20
CA ARG A 72 20.92 -3.88 5.77
C ARG A 72 21.13 -3.92 4.26
N ALA A 73 20.08 -3.61 3.50
CA ALA A 73 20.13 -3.53 2.04
C ALA A 73 20.68 -2.19 1.52
N GLY A 74 21.04 -1.25 2.40
CA GLY A 74 21.53 0.08 2.03
C GLY A 74 20.47 0.97 1.39
N ILE A 75 19.19 0.76 1.76
CA ILE A 75 18.07 1.55 1.25
C ILE A 75 17.83 2.72 2.20
N ASP A 76 17.92 3.92 1.65
CA ASP A 76 17.62 5.14 2.41
C ASP A 76 16.12 5.28 2.69
N ILE A 77 15.77 5.49 3.96
CA ILE A 77 14.40 5.75 4.40
C ILE A 77 14.29 7.20 4.82
N LEU A 78 13.49 7.97 4.09
CA LEU A 78 13.31 9.38 4.33
C LEU A 78 11.96 9.62 5.03
N THR A 79 12.00 9.86 6.34
CA THR A 79 10.81 10.19 7.14
C THR A 79 10.53 11.70 7.16
N ASN A 80 9.33 12.11 7.61
CA ASN A 80 8.92 13.52 7.62
C ASN A 80 9.10 14.18 6.24
N ALA A 81 8.74 13.45 5.19
CA ALA A 81 8.93 13.81 3.80
C ALA A 81 7.64 13.51 3.02
N GLN A 82 6.66 14.40 3.13
CA GLN A 82 5.40 14.26 2.40
C GLN A 82 5.61 14.59 0.93
N VAL A 83 5.37 13.63 0.04
CA VAL A 83 5.37 13.89 -1.40
C VAL A 83 4.15 14.74 -1.76
N THR A 84 4.40 15.88 -2.38
CA THR A 84 3.36 16.86 -2.73
C THR A 84 3.14 16.98 -4.23
N LYS A 85 4.14 16.58 -5.03
CA LYS A 85 4.08 16.71 -6.48
C LYS A 85 4.95 15.67 -7.17
N LEU A 86 4.49 15.20 -8.34
CA LEU A 86 5.29 14.41 -9.27
C LEU A 86 5.74 15.28 -10.44
N PHE A 87 6.94 15.04 -10.92
CA PHE A 87 7.48 15.62 -12.15
C PHE A 87 7.59 14.55 -13.21
N SER A 88 7.00 14.82 -14.37
CA SER A 88 7.07 13.95 -15.54
C SER A 88 7.42 14.74 -16.78
N THR A 89 8.01 14.06 -17.78
CA THR A 89 8.17 14.58 -19.12
C THR A 89 6.83 14.69 -19.84
N ALA A 90 6.80 15.37 -20.98
CA ALA A 90 5.62 15.41 -21.85
C ALA A 90 5.15 14.00 -22.32
N GLY A 91 6.06 13.02 -22.37
CA GLY A 91 5.75 11.63 -22.67
C GLY A 91 5.32 10.79 -21.47
N GLY A 92 5.08 11.40 -20.30
CA GLY A 92 4.60 10.71 -19.09
C GLY A 92 5.67 10.01 -18.24
N MET A 93 6.95 10.05 -18.64
CA MET A 93 8.05 9.45 -17.89
C MET A 93 8.30 10.26 -16.61
N ILE A 94 8.26 9.61 -15.45
CA ILE A 94 8.55 10.23 -14.16
C ILE A 94 10.04 10.60 -14.07
N ARG A 95 10.32 11.77 -13.50
CA ARG A 95 11.68 12.30 -13.33
C ARG A 95 12.00 12.67 -11.89
N GLY A 96 11.03 12.74 -11.03
CA GLY A 96 11.24 13.06 -9.64
C GLY A 96 9.98 13.44 -8.90
N VAL A 97 10.16 13.79 -7.64
CA VAL A 97 9.11 14.22 -6.74
C VAL A 97 9.51 15.50 -6.01
N GLU A 98 8.53 16.30 -5.63
CA GLU A 98 8.67 17.35 -4.62
C GLU A 98 8.20 16.80 -3.28
N ILE A 99 8.99 16.98 -2.24
CA ILE A 99 8.62 16.68 -0.87
C ILE A 99 8.51 17.95 -0.03
N SER A 100 7.58 17.94 0.91
CA SER A 100 7.45 18.96 1.95
C SER A 100 7.92 18.40 3.30
N ARG A 101 8.65 19.21 4.04
CA ARG A 101 9.11 18.91 5.40
C ARG A 101 8.22 19.59 6.45
N PRO A 102 8.24 19.16 7.72
CA PRO A 102 7.46 19.77 8.79
C PRO A 102 7.68 21.28 8.99
N ASN A 103 8.86 21.78 8.63
CA ASN A 103 9.19 23.21 8.65
C ASN A 103 8.69 23.97 7.37
N ASN A 104 7.87 23.32 6.54
CA ASN A 104 7.41 23.81 5.24
C ASN A 104 8.51 24.05 4.19
N SER A 105 9.74 23.60 4.43
CA SER A 105 10.73 23.59 3.35
C SER A 105 10.36 22.56 2.30
N ARG A 106 10.79 22.78 1.07
CA ARG A 106 10.56 21.90 -0.06
C ARG A 106 11.89 21.42 -0.61
N GLU A 107 11.92 20.15 -0.98
CA GLU A 107 13.08 19.51 -1.59
C GLU A 107 12.64 18.77 -2.85
N LEU A 108 13.53 18.69 -3.83
CA LEU A 108 13.32 17.95 -5.07
C LEU A 108 14.19 16.71 -5.07
N ILE A 109 13.58 15.56 -5.31
CA ILE A 109 14.30 14.28 -5.40
C ILE A 109 14.10 13.75 -6.82
N GLY A 110 15.21 13.59 -7.55
CA GLY A 110 15.20 12.96 -8.87
C GLY A 110 15.10 11.44 -8.77
N CYS A 111 14.42 10.81 -9.71
CA CYS A 111 14.35 9.36 -9.84
C CYS A 111 14.20 8.92 -11.31
N GLU A 112 14.68 7.73 -11.61
CA GLU A 112 14.48 7.08 -12.92
C GLU A 112 13.19 6.28 -12.98
N ALA A 113 12.73 5.78 -11.84
CA ALA A 113 11.47 5.06 -11.66
C ALA A 113 10.83 5.42 -10.33
N LEU A 114 9.51 5.31 -10.25
CA LEU A 114 8.73 5.60 -9.06
C LEU A 114 7.71 4.49 -8.81
N ILE A 115 7.72 3.94 -7.60
CA ILE A 115 6.68 3.01 -7.13
C ILE A 115 5.74 3.77 -6.18
N LEU A 116 4.46 3.81 -6.50
CA LEU A 116 3.42 4.39 -5.65
C LEU A 116 2.93 3.31 -4.67
N ALA A 117 3.41 3.37 -3.44
CA ALA A 117 3.05 2.46 -2.35
C ALA A 117 2.36 3.19 -1.19
N CYS A 118 1.58 4.23 -1.51
CA CYS A 118 0.95 5.14 -0.55
C CYS A 118 -0.47 4.72 -0.14
N ASN A 119 -0.79 3.43 -0.28
CA ASN A 119 -2.05 2.83 0.14
C ASN A 119 -3.28 3.41 -0.61
N GLY A 120 -4.48 3.27 -0.01
CA GLY A 120 -5.74 3.68 -0.60
C GLY A 120 -6.20 5.09 -0.24
N TYR A 121 -7.50 5.31 -0.25
CA TYR A 121 -8.13 6.63 -0.08
C TYR A 121 -9.12 6.71 1.09
N GLY A 122 -9.12 5.72 1.99
CA GLY A 122 -10.09 5.67 3.10
C GLY A 122 -10.02 6.84 4.08
N GLY A 123 -8.90 7.56 4.15
CA GLY A 123 -8.73 8.80 4.92
C GLY A 123 -9.19 10.07 4.19
N SER A 124 -9.71 9.95 2.95
CA SER A 124 -10.23 11.07 2.17
C SER A 124 -11.75 11.02 2.09
N PRO A 125 -12.49 11.79 2.91
CA PRO A 125 -13.96 11.80 2.89
C PRO A 125 -14.54 12.06 1.50
N LYS A 126 -13.89 12.95 0.74
CA LYS A 126 -14.30 13.28 -0.62
C LYS A 126 -14.23 12.07 -1.56
N MET A 127 -13.16 11.28 -1.48
CA MET A 127 -13.02 10.11 -2.35
C MET A 127 -13.91 8.95 -1.87
N VAL A 128 -14.12 8.83 -0.56
CA VAL A 128 -15.09 7.87 0.00
C VAL A 128 -16.50 8.21 -0.51
N GLU A 129 -16.91 9.47 -0.47
CA GLU A 129 -18.19 9.91 -1.01
C GLU A 129 -18.30 9.68 -2.52
N GLU A 130 -17.21 9.89 -3.28
CA GLU A 130 -17.17 9.67 -4.74
C GLU A 130 -17.31 8.18 -5.11
N PHE A 131 -16.59 7.28 -4.43
CA PHE A 131 -16.43 5.88 -4.86
C PHE A 131 -17.26 4.87 -4.06
N ILE A 132 -17.59 5.16 -2.79
CA ILE A 132 -18.31 4.28 -1.88
C ILE A 132 -19.28 5.09 -0.98
N PRO A 133 -20.23 5.83 -1.59
CA PRO A 133 -21.12 6.75 -0.87
C PRO A 133 -21.92 6.09 0.24
N GLU A 134 -22.18 4.80 0.16
CA GLU A 134 -22.93 4.04 1.17
C GLU A 134 -22.24 3.97 2.53
N ILE A 135 -20.93 4.20 2.59
CA ILE A 135 -20.15 4.25 3.84
C ILE A 135 -19.56 5.63 4.13
N ALA A 136 -20.01 6.69 3.46
CA ALA A 136 -19.47 8.04 3.63
C ALA A 136 -19.48 8.55 5.08
N ASN A 137 -20.42 8.06 5.89
CA ASN A 137 -20.55 8.39 7.32
C ASN A 137 -19.90 7.36 8.27
N ALA A 138 -19.21 6.35 7.74
CA ALA A 138 -18.54 5.36 8.57
C ALA A 138 -17.25 5.93 9.19
N ILE A 139 -16.89 5.38 10.35
CA ILE A 139 -15.61 5.73 10.98
C ILE A 139 -14.49 5.00 10.24
N PHE A 140 -13.54 5.77 9.72
CA PHE A 140 -12.35 5.21 9.12
C PHE A 140 -11.37 4.77 10.23
N ALA A 141 -11.03 3.48 10.26
CA ALA A 141 -10.14 2.89 11.26
C ALA A 141 -8.68 2.74 10.78
N GLY A 142 -8.35 3.32 9.61
CA GLY A 142 -7.01 3.27 9.03
C GLY A 142 -6.17 4.50 9.40
N HIS A 143 -5.07 4.70 8.68
CA HIS A 143 -4.17 5.83 8.85
C HIS A 143 -4.67 7.05 8.07
N ASP A 144 -4.69 8.22 8.70
CA ASP A 144 -5.18 9.48 8.09
C ASP A 144 -4.41 9.91 6.83
N GLY A 145 -3.20 9.41 6.64
CA GLY A 145 -2.40 9.61 5.42
C GLY A 145 -2.93 8.88 4.18
N ASN A 146 -3.96 8.02 4.30
CA ASN A 146 -4.57 7.33 3.16
C ASN A 146 -5.49 8.26 2.37
N GLN A 147 -4.90 9.27 1.73
CA GLN A 147 -5.60 10.35 1.05
C GLN A 147 -5.87 10.08 -0.44
N GLY A 148 -5.45 8.92 -0.95
CA GLY A 148 -5.66 8.54 -2.35
C GLY A 148 -4.68 9.15 -3.34
N ASP A 149 -3.50 9.55 -2.89
CA ASP A 149 -2.49 10.21 -3.73
C ASP A 149 -2.12 9.37 -4.96
N ALA A 150 -1.98 8.05 -4.82
CA ALA A 150 -1.70 7.16 -5.94
C ALA A 150 -2.80 7.20 -7.01
N VAL A 151 -4.06 7.27 -6.59
CA VAL A 151 -5.21 7.37 -7.51
C VAL A 151 -5.19 8.71 -8.22
N LEU A 152 -4.98 9.82 -7.49
CA LEU A 152 -4.96 11.17 -8.05
C LEU A 152 -3.81 11.36 -9.05
N TRP A 153 -2.63 10.87 -8.71
CA TRP A 153 -1.45 10.96 -9.60
C TRP A 153 -1.56 10.00 -10.78
N GLY A 154 -2.02 8.77 -10.53
CA GLY A 154 -2.23 7.78 -11.59
C GLY A 154 -3.20 8.31 -12.65
N ARG A 155 -4.36 8.83 -12.24
CA ARG A 155 -5.34 9.46 -13.16
C ARG A 155 -4.73 10.58 -13.99
N LYS A 156 -3.94 11.47 -13.38
CA LYS A 156 -3.25 12.56 -14.10
C LYS A 156 -2.25 12.05 -15.14
N LEU A 157 -1.68 10.87 -14.92
CA LEU A 157 -0.74 10.23 -15.82
C LEU A 157 -1.41 9.31 -16.84
N GLY A 158 -2.75 9.22 -16.84
CA GLY A 158 -3.52 8.39 -17.76
C GLY A 158 -3.65 6.92 -17.34
N ALA A 159 -3.34 6.59 -16.08
CA ALA A 159 -3.58 5.25 -15.58
C ALA A 159 -5.07 4.95 -15.44
N GLU A 160 -5.44 3.72 -15.76
CA GLU A 160 -6.75 3.19 -15.46
C GLU A 160 -6.87 2.90 -13.96
N ILE A 161 -8.03 3.18 -13.40
CA ILE A 161 -8.38 2.83 -12.02
C ILE A 161 -9.52 1.81 -12.04
N ARG A 162 -9.43 0.79 -11.18
CA ARG A 162 -10.43 -0.29 -11.09
C ARG A 162 -10.73 -0.62 -9.63
N ASP A 163 -11.86 -1.28 -9.41
CA ASP A 163 -12.28 -1.84 -8.12
C ASP A 163 -12.34 -0.80 -6.98
N MET A 164 -12.64 0.46 -7.34
CA MET A 164 -12.66 1.56 -6.38
C MET A 164 -13.77 1.45 -5.33
N GLY A 165 -14.78 0.62 -5.55
CA GLY A 165 -15.86 0.38 -4.58
C GLY A 165 -15.58 -0.75 -3.58
N ALA A 166 -14.35 -1.27 -3.51
CA ALA A 166 -13.99 -2.35 -2.58
C ALA A 166 -13.58 -1.79 -1.20
N TYR A 167 -14.24 -2.28 -0.15
CA TYR A 167 -13.92 -1.95 1.25
C TYR A 167 -14.18 -3.13 2.19
N GLN A 168 -13.66 -3.06 3.39
CA GLN A 168 -13.83 -4.04 4.46
C GLN A 168 -14.17 -3.36 5.79
#